data_e8a19d7b5a61de7228523d28c346c117
#
_entry.id   e8a19d7b5a61de7228523d28c346c117
#
_cell.length_a   1.000
_cell.length_b   1.000
_cell.length_c   1.000
_cell.angle_alpha   90.00
_cell.angle_beta   90.00
_cell.angle_gamma   90.00
#
_symmetry.space_group_name_H-M   'P 1'
#
loop_
_entity.id
_entity.type
_entity.pdbx_description
1 polymer ?
#
loop_
_entity_poly.entity_id
_entity_poly.type
_entity_poly.pdbx_seq_one_letter_code
_entity_poly.pdbx_strand_id
1 'polypeptide(L)'
;MTYKQTLNQNLNFVSSMHPRYLLTVLGACLLTLPGNSADYPWYTQGDFAPAQRLEFEVTNPTNLERPNTPVIIKRENFPLADLHEMMITVVDPTGDPRPAPSDSVLNVQGGHQLREEHNGRMVFHQLDDLDKDGIWDELFFQLDMKPNETRTIYIYLGENIRGWNRHHTHANIGSYCRHIMPFWETEEVGWKIWFANSVDAYGKRKPTLVSPILYTQNIDGYGIANLNHDYGSDIQEVAPSFGASAICLFEFPDDLDSISMPRKTPTKQRLHPESLWNAGQISDTRYAYDVIVNGPLRSTIRIKGMNWDTGNGYYEYEQYYTAYAHQNYCISKVHYTTFQPNSSGVLMGCGMKKKPQEDNFIQKNGYLISSGPEEVRDPEKIDQRDNIVVDFIGGAIIVKEEYKPEYQYIPAYTGNHVFRVTPDKDNTYEYMVCTAWSEGTKLTNKEEFNQYVDRMAIEFNNPITYKFIQLQSK
;
A
#
# COMPACT_ATOMS: atom_id res chain seq x y z
N MET A 1 -8.69 -53.97 -22.59
CA MET A 1 -9.99 -54.03 -23.24
C MET A 1 -10.29 -52.63 -23.70
N THR A 2 -9.91 -52.31 -24.80
CA THR A 2 -10.31 -51.99 -26.18
C THR A 2 -11.82 -51.70 -26.37
N TYR A 3 -12.11 -50.53 -26.89
CA TYR A 3 -12.97 -50.21 -28.06
C TYR A 3 -13.25 -48.72 -28.01
N LYS A 4 -12.79 -47.84 -28.86
CA LYS A 4 -12.86 -47.54 -30.31
C LYS A 4 -14.26 -47.19 -30.83
N GLN A 5 -14.36 -45.94 -31.35
CA GLN A 5 -15.02 -45.47 -32.59
C GLN A 5 -16.57 -45.34 -32.59
N THR A 6 -17.18 -44.31 -33.15
CA THR A 6 -17.29 -43.86 -34.55
C THR A 6 -18.06 -42.53 -34.60
N LEU A 7 -17.63 -41.44 -35.16
CA LEU A 7 -17.77 -40.86 -36.53
C LEU A 7 -19.19 -40.84 -37.15
N ASN A 8 -19.56 -39.67 -37.58
CA ASN A 8 -20.18 -39.22 -38.83
C ASN A 8 -21.56 -38.55 -38.76
N GLN A 9 -21.57 -37.35 -39.32
CA GLN A 9 -22.22 -36.88 -40.59
C GLN A 9 -23.69 -36.50 -40.41
N ASN A 10 -24.29 -35.49 -40.99
CA ASN A 10 -24.12 -34.65 -42.16
C ASN A 10 -25.15 -33.48 -42.14
N LEU A 11 -24.76 -32.33 -42.59
CA LEU A 11 -25.21 -31.58 -43.80
C LEU A 11 -26.65 -30.99 -43.87
N ASN A 12 -26.61 -29.67 -44.10
CA ASN A 12 -27.42 -28.86 -45.03
C ASN A 12 -28.88 -28.52 -44.76
N PHE A 13 -29.19 -27.24 -44.79
CA PHE A 13 -29.98 -26.53 -45.85
C PHE A 13 -30.07 -25.02 -45.49
N VAL A 14 -29.45 -24.19 -46.21
CA VAL A 14 -29.72 -23.24 -47.31
C VAL A 14 -31.02 -22.41 -47.20
N SER A 15 -30.80 -21.10 -47.29
CA SER A 15 -31.52 -20.02 -47.93
C SER A 15 -32.65 -19.30 -47.20
N SER A 16 -32.47 -18.02 -46.96
CA SER A 16 -33.18 -16.98 -47.75
C SER A 16 -32.57 -15.59 -47.50
N MET A 17 -32.12 -14.98 -48.56
CA MET A 17 -31.73 -13.57 -48.69
C MET A 17 -32.93 -12.65 -48.58
N HIS A 18 -32.80 -11.48 -47.96
CA HIS A 18 -33.15 -10.17 -48.52
C HIS A 18 -32.62 -9.01 -47.66
N PRO A 19 -32.59 -7.73 -48.10
CA PRO A 19 -31.31 -7.05 -48.35
C PRO A 19 -31.13 -5.71 -47.60
N ARG A 20 -29.87 -5.23 -47.66
CA ARG A 20 -29.45 -3.81 -47.64
C ARG A 20 -29.80 -2.94 -46.43
N TYR A 21 -28.83 -2.73 -45.57
CA TYR A 21 -28.40 -1.38 -45.19
C TYR A 21 -26.88 -1.33 -45.15
N LEU A 22 -26.32 -0.57 -46.07
CA LEU A 22 -24.92 -0.21 -46.15
C LEU A 22 -24.70 0.86 -45.05
N LEU A 23 -24.20 0.47 -43.90
CA LEU A 23 -23.60 1.41 -42.95
C LEU A 23 -22.07 1.40 -43.16
N THR A 24 -21.63 2.45 -43.79
CA THR A 24 -20.22 2.78 -43.95
C THR A 24 -19.65 3.11 -42.55
N VAL A 25 -19.09 2.12 -41.87
CA VAL A 25 -18.23 2.36 -40.70
C VAL A 25 -16.91 2.83 -41.25
N LEU A 26 -16.67 4.14 -41.21
CA LEU A 26 -15.34 4.70 -41.29
C LEU A 26 -14.56 4.18 -40.10
N GLY A 27 -13.83 3.10 -40.25
CA GLY A 27 -12.81 2.66 -39.35
C GLY A 27 -11.69 3.70 -39.38
N ALA A 28 -11.64 4.59 -38.39
CA ALA A 28 -10.44 5.32 -38.09
C ALA A 28 -9.40 4.28 -37.63
N CYS A 29 -8.60 3.77 -38.56
CA CYS A 29 -7.33 3.18 -38.24
C CYS A 29 -6.50 4.30 -37.57
N LEU A 30 -6.49 4.32 -36.27
CA LEU A 30 -5.41 4.91 -35.51
C LEU A 30 -4.16 4.11 -35.90
N LEU A 31 -3.44 4.60 -36.93
CA LEU A 31 -2.07 4.25 -37.15
C LEU A 31 -1.33 4.69 -35.87
N THR A 32 -1.17 3.76 -34.95
CA THR A 32 -0.09 3.88 -33.97
C THR A 32 1.19 3.90 -34.78
N LEU A 33 1.70 5.10 -35.04
CA LEU A 33 3.07 5.25 -35.48
C LEU A 33 3.92 4.43 -34.49
N PRO A 34 4.82 3.56 -34.96
CA PRO A 34 5.79 2.96 -34.05
C PRO A 34 6.51 4.14 -33.41
N GLY A 35 6.38 4.27 -32.09
CA GLY A 35 7.18 5.20 -31.34
C GLY A 35 8.62 4.85 -31.70
N ASN A 36 9.36 5.82 -32.21
CA ASN A 36 10.80 5.66 -32.35
C ASN A 36 11.31 5.41 -30.93
N SER A 37 11.59 4.16 -30.57
CA SER A 37 12.33 3.86 -29.36
C SER A 37 13.67 4.61 -29.53
N ALA A 38 13.89 5.61 -28.68
CA ALA A 38 15.16 6.32 -28.69
C ALA A 38 16.20 5.27 -28.31
N ASP A 39 17.10 4.95 -29.24
CA ASP A 39 18.20 4.01 -28.97
C ASP A 39 19.23 4.72 -28.09
N TYR A 40 18.97 4.67 -26.77
CA TYR A 40 19.86 5.26 -25.78
C TYR A 40 21.18 4.47 -25.72
N PRO A 41 22.32 5.17 -25.58
CA PRO A 41 23.60 4.51 -25.36
C PRO A 41 23.56 3.55 -24.17
N TRP A 42 24.42 2.54 -24.21
CA TRP A 42 24.56 1.61 -23.11
C TRP A 42 25.08 2.31 -21.85
N TYR A 43 24.40 2.08 -20.74
CA TYR A 43 24.85 2.54 -19.45
C TYR A 43 26.16 1.88 -19.05
N THR A 44 27.08 2.66 -18.50
CA THR A 44 28.38 2.19 -18.05
C THR A 44 28.68 2.73 -16.66
N GLN A 45 29.33 1.90 -15.86
CA GLN A 45 29.82 2.31 -14.55
C GLN A 45 30.94 1.37 -14.08
N GLY A 46 32.17 1.89 -14.00
CA GLY A 46 33.33 1.07 -13.63
C GLY A 46 33.40 -0.20 -14.48
N ASP A 47 33.47 -1.34 -13.81
CA ASP A 47 33.54 -2.66 -14.46
C ASP A 47 32.19 -3.22 -14.89
N PHE A 48 31.08 -2.50 -14.67
CA PHE A 48 29.76 -2.95 -15.10
C PHE A 48 29.64 -2.92 -16.63
N ALA A 49 29.68 -4.08 -17.24
CA ALA A 49 29.67 -4.26 -18.68
C ALA A 49 28.66 -5.33 -19.12
N PRO A 50 27.35 -5.11 -18.91
CA PRO A 50 26.33 -6.09 -19.27
C PRO A 50 26.26 -6.26 -20.79
N ALA A 51 25.97 -7.48 -21.24
CA ALA A 51 25.81 -7.84 -22.64
C ALA A 51 24.33 -7.73 -23.10
N GLN A 52 23.38 -7.68 -22.19
CA GLN A 52 21.96 -7.67 -22.49
C GLN A 52 21.21 -6.67 -21.63
N ARG A 53 20.14 -6.11 -22.18
CA ARG A 53 19.16 -5.29 -21.45
C ARG A 53 17.75 -5.53 -21.97
N LEU A 54 16.79 -5.47 -21.08
CA LEU A 54 15.37 -5.45 -21.38
C LEU A 54 14.91 -3.99 -21.45
N GLU A 55 14.11 -3.68 -22.46
CA GLU A 55 13.49 -2.37 -22.63
C GLU A 55 12.03 -2.42 -22.20
N PHE A 56 11.68 -1.53 -21.29
CA PHE A 56 10.31 -1.32 -20.84
C PHE A 56 9.88 0.12 -21.08
N GLU A 57 8.66 0.32 -21.49
CA GLU A 57 7.98 1.62 -21.42
C GLU A 57 7.14 1.67 -20.15
N VAL A 58 7.31 2.75 -19.37
CA VAL A 58 6.54 3.05 -18.15
C VAL A 58 5.73 4.30 -18.42
N THR A 59 4.42 4.23 -18.21
CA THR A 59 3.49 5.33 -18.56
C THR A 59 2.73 5.83 -17.35
N ASN A 60 2.77 7.15 -17.13
CA ASN A 60 1.86 7.87 -16.27
C ASN A 60 0.58 8.21 -17.08
N PRO A 61 -0.55 7.55 -16.80
CA PRO A 61 -1.78 7.77 -17.57
C PRO A 61 -2.54 9.05 -17.15
N THR A 62 -2.02 9.81 -16.18
CA THR A 62 -2.69 10.99 -15.64
C THR A 62 -2.05 12.29 -16.12
N ASN A 63 -2.80 13.37 -16.05
CA ASN A 63 -2.31 14.72 -16.31
C ASN A 63 -1.63 15.37 -15.08
N LEU A 64 -1.25 14.57 -14.08
CA LEU A 64 -0.58 14.99 -12.86
C LEU A 64 0.91 14.66 -12.90
N GLU A 65 1.71 15.53 -12.32
CA GLU A 65 3.09 15.20 -11.96
C GLU A 65 3.06 14.23 -10.76
N ARG A 66 3.81 13.14 -10.85
CA ARG A 66 3.81 12.07 -9.87
C ARG A 66 5.22 11.82 -9.33
N PRO A 67 5.62 12.51 -8.26
CA PRO A 67 6.91 12.28 -7.62
C PRO A 67 6.90 10.95 -6.85
N ASN A 68 8.03 10.25 -6.90
CA ASN A 68 8.24 8.97 -6.21
C ASN A 68 7.10 7.96 -6.43
N THR A 69 6.57 7.92 -7.67
CA THR A 69 5.45 7.03 -7.96
C THR A 69 5.90 5.58 -8.02
N PRO A 70 5.16 4.66 -7.36
CA PRO A 70 5.46 3.23 -7.41
C PRO A 70 5.36 2.65 -8.82
N VAL A 71 6.35 1.86 -9.19
CA VAL A 71 6.36 1.01 -10.39
C VAL A 71 6.59 -0.42 -9.94
N ILE A 72 5.67 -1.31 -10.28
CA ILE A 72 5.71 -2.71 -9.91
C ILE A 72 5.67 -3.54 -11.17
N ILE A 73 6.74 -4.30 -11.43
CA ILE A 73 6.80 -5.23 -12.57
C ILE A 73 6.81 -6.65 -12.00
N LYS A 74 5.75 -7.41 -12.28
CA LYS A 74 5.66 -8.79 -11.86
C LYS A 74 6.64 -9.67 -12.63
N ARG A 75 7.23 -10.64 -11.94
CA ARG A 75 8.18 -11.58 -12.53
C ARG A 75 7.61 -12.32 -13.74
N GLU A 76 6.35 -12.71 -13.70
CA GLU A 76 5.65 -13.37 -14.80
C GLU A 76 5.61 -12.58 -16.11
N ASN A 77 5.80 -11.25 -16.03
CA ASN A 77 5.82 -10.35 -17.19
C ASN A 77 7.22 -10.13 -17.79
N PHE A 78 8.23 -10.78 -17.22
CA PHE A 78 9.55 -10.80 -17.82
C PHE A 78 9.63 -11.89 -18.90
N PRO A 79 10.32 -11.61 -20.02
CA PRO A 79 10.43 -12.58 -21.13
C PRO A 79 11.43 -13.72 -20.84
N LEU A 80 12.05 -13.72 -19.66
CA LEU A 80 13.08 -14.67 -19.26
C LEU A 80 12.63 -15.39 -17.97
N ALA A 81 12.56 -16.71 -18.04
CA ALA A 81 12.13 -17.53 -16.92
C ALA A 81 13.15 -17.59 -15.77
N ASP A 82 14.44 -17.67 -16.11
CA ASP A 82 15.54 -17.88 -15.14
C ASP A 82 16.31 -16.57 -14.88
N LEU A 83 15.58 -15.57 -14.37
CA LEU A 83 16.19 -14.29 -14.05
C LEU A 83 16.60 -14.25 -12.58
N HIS A 84 17.89 -14.35 -12.31
CA HIS A 84 18.45 -14.29 -10.98
C HIS A 84 18.45 -12.83 -10.47
N GLU A 85 18.13 -12.63 -9.23
CA GLU A 85 18.01 -11.31 -8.57
C GLU A 85 19.28 -10.46 -8.68
N MET A 86 20.46 -11.07 -8.53
CA MET A 86 21.74 -10.37 -8.63
C MET A 86 22.07 -9.86 -10.04
N MET A 87 21.34 -10.33 -11.04
CA MET A 87 21.54 -9.93 -12.43
C MET A 87 20.68 -8.74 -12.86
N ILE A 88 19.95 -8.11 -11.94
CA ILE A 88 19.02 -7.02 -12.28
C ILE A 88 19.61 -5.68 -11.90
N THR A 89 19.73 -4.79 -12.88
CA THR A 89 20.06 -3.37 -12.66
C THR A 89 19.12 -2.49 -13.46
N VAL A 90 18.30 -1.70 -12.75
CA VAL A 90 17.32 -0.79 -13.35
C VAL A 90 17.99 0.55 -13.67
N VAL A 91 17.83 1.05 -14.89
CA VAL A 91 18.42 2.31 -15.36
C VAL A 91 17.37 3.17 -16.06
N ASP A 92 17.26 4.41 -15.65
CA ASP A 92 16.58 5.48 -16.39
C ASP A 92 17.60 6.15 -17.31
N PRO A 93 17.50 5.94 -18.64
CA PRO A 93 18.47 6.51 -19.58
C PRO A 93 18.34 8.03 -19.73
N THR A 94 17.24 8.62 -19.25
CA THR A 94 16.99 10.07 -19.29
C THR A 94 17.39 10.77 -17.99
N GLY A 95 17.70 10.00 -16.95
CA GLY A 95 18.09 10.54 -15.65
C GLY A 95 19.50 11.11 -15.67
N ASP A 96 19.68 12.24 -14.99
CA ASP A 96 21.01 12.82 -14.81
C ASP A 96 21.88 11.90 -13.94
N PRO A 97 23.13 11.65 -14.35
CA PRO A 97 24.07 10.88 -13.53
C PRO A 97 24.23 11.49 -12.13
N ARG A 98 24.28 10.63 -11.11
CA ARG A 98 24.52 11.11 -9.75
C ARG A 98 25.93 11.67 -9.62
N PRO A 99 26.09 12.78 -8.89
CA PRO A 99 27.43 13.28 -8.59
C PRO A 99 28.20 12.25 -7.76
N ALA A 100 29.50 12.27 -7.87
CA ALA A 100 30.35 11.45 -7.03
C ALA A 100 30.07 11.78 -5.55
N PRO A 101 29.95 10.77 -4.67
CA PRO A 101 29.81 11.00 -3.23
C PRO A 101 31.01 11.77 -2.70
N SER A 102 30.82 12.49 -1.60
CA SER A 102 31.92 13.18 -0.94
C SER A 102 32.98 12.19 -0.43
N ASP A 103 34.22 12.63 -0.32
CA ASP A 103 35.34 11.80 0.16
C ASP A 103 35.07 11.13 1.52
N SER A 104 34.31 11.79 2.39
CA SER A 104 33.89 11.22 3.68
C SER A 104 33.00 9.99 3.54
N VAL A 105 32.10 9.98 2.58
CA VAL A 105 31.24 8.83 2.28
C VAL A 105 32.06 7.72 1.61
N LEU A 106 32.98 8.08 0.73
CA LEU A 106 33.87 7.14 0.06
C LEU A 106 34.73 6.34 1.03
N ASN A 107 35.27 7.02 2.04
CA ASN A 107 36.12 6.41 3.04
C ASN A 107 35.40 5.45 3.98
N VAL A 108 34.12 5.69 4.24
CA VAL A 108 33.29 4.83 5.11
C VAL A 108 32.82 3.59 4.37
N GLN A 109 32.58 3.68 3.05
CA GLN A 109 32.00 2.59 2.28
C GLN A 109 33.00 1.77 1.46
N GLY A 110 34.29 1.92 1.71
CA GLY A 110 35.31 1.08 1.07
C GLY A 110 35.42 1.23 -0.45
N GLY A 111 35.02 2.36 -0.99
CA GLY A 111 35.19 2.66 -2.42
C GLY A 111 34.11 2.10 -3.37
N HIS A 112 33.12 1.37 -2.86
CA HIS A 112 31.98 0.96 -3.66
C HIS A 112 31.01 2.12 -3.82
N GLN A 113 31.11 2.81 -4.95
CA GLN A 113 30.50 4.10 -5.06
C GLN A 113 29.39 4.10 -6.06
N LEU A 114 28.37 4.85 -5.70
CA LEU A 114 27.30 5.29 -6.57
C LEU A 114 27.83 6.37 -7.55
N ARG A 115 28.95 6.11 -8.20
CA ARG A 115 29.49 7.00 -9.21
C ARG A 115 28.93 6.56 -10.55
N GLU A 116 28.06 7.36 -11.10
CA GLU A 116 27.53 7.13 -12.44
C GLU A 116 28.34 7.94 -13.43
N GLU A 117 28.95 7.25 -14.37
CA GLU A 117 29.88 7.90 -15.28
C GLU A 117 29.21 8.39 -16.54
N HIS A 118 28.27 7.60 -17.13
CA HIS A 118 27.65 7.96 -18.39
C HIS A 118 26.32 7.28 -18.68
N ASN A 119 25.51 7.92 -19.50
CA ASN A 119 24.37 7.35 -20.21
C ASN A 119 23.21 6.91 -19.31
N GLY A 120 22.80 7.79 -18.41
CA GLY A 120 21.61 7.56 -17.60
C GLY A 120 21.92 7.43 -16.11
N ARG A 121 20.88 7.13 -15.36
CA ARG A 121 20.90 7.01 -13.90
C ARG A 121 20.38 5.66 -13.48
N MET A 122 21.11 4.98 -12.61
CA MET A 122 20.58 3.80 -11.97
C MET A 122 19.44 4.17 -11.03
N VAL A 123 18.36 3.45 -11.15
CA VAL A 123 17.19 3.55 -10.27
C VAL A 123 17.34 2.54 -9.14
N PHE A 124 17.21 3.01 -7.90
CA PHE A 124 17.15 2.11 -6.77
C PHE A 124 15.90 1.23 -6.88
N HIS A 125 16.08 -0.04 -6.64
CA HIS A 125 15.02 -1.01 -6.75
C HIS A 125 15.14 -2.06 -5.65
N GLN A 126 14.08 -2.81 -5.45
CA GLN A 126 14.05 -4.00 -4.62
C GLN A 126 13.30 -5.12 -5.34
N LEU A 127 13.61 -6.32 -4.96
CA LEU A 127 12.96 -7.54 -5.43
C LEU A 127 12.28 -8.17 -4.23
N ASP A 128 10.99 -8.38 -4.35
CA ASP A 128 10.18 -8.88 -3.26
C ASP A 128 9.71 -10.29 -3.54
N ASP A 129 9.99 -11.18 -2.60
CA ASP A 129 9.46 -12.53 -2.49
C ASP A 129 8.23 -12.46 -1.57
N LEU A 130 7.04 -12.45 -2.17
CA LEU A 130 5.79 -12.18 -1.45
C LEU A 130 5.20 -13.45 -0.81
N ASP A 131 5.43 -14.60 -1.39
CA ASP A 131 4.94 -15.90 -0.89
C ASP A 131 6.00 -16.68 -0.08
N LYS A 132 7.24 -16.17 -0.05
CA LYS A 132 8.39 -16.68 0.70
C LYS A 132 8.85 -18.08 0.25
N ASP A 133 8.79 -18.33 -1.04
CA ASP A 133 9.31 -19.55 -1.66
C ASP A 133 10.82 -19.46 -2.00
N GLY A 134 11.44 -18.29 -1.80
CA GLY A 134 12.84 -18.01 -2.09
C GLY A 134 13.08 -17.50 -3.49
N ILE A 135 12.03 -17.22 -4.23
CA ILE A 135 12.06 -16.67 -5.58
C ILE A 135 11.30 -15.34 -5.57
N TRP A 136 11.91 -14.29 -6.09
CA TRP A 136 11.25 -12.98 -6.13
C TRP A 136 10.03 -12.99 -7.07
N ASP A 137 8.96 -12.29 -6.66
CA ASP A 137 7.70 -12.15 -7.40
C ASP A 137 7.60 -10.83 -8.13
N GLU A 138 8.13 -9.77 -7.53
CA GLU A 138 7.97 -8.40 -8.01
C GLU A 138 9.27 -7.62 -7.97
N LEU A 139 9.57 -6.95 -9.08
CA LEU A 139 10.56 -5.86 -9.14
C LEU A 139 9.84 -4.56 -8.82
N PHE A 140 10.28 -3.90 -7.75
CA PHE A 140 9.74 -2.64 -7.28
C PHE A 140 10.78 -1.51 -7.40
N PHE A 141 10.37 -0.37 -7.90
CA PHE A 141 11.13 0.87 -7.90
C PHE A 141 10.21 2.09 -7.95
N GLN A 142 10.75 3.28 -7.79
CA GLN A 142 10.00 4.54 -7.86
C GLN A 142 10.60 5.48 -8.90
N LEU A 143 9.72 6.23 -9.57
CA LEU A 143 10.09 7.25 -10.56
C LEU A 143 9.36 8.57 -10.28
N ASP A 144 10.00 9.66 -10.68
CA ASP A 144 9.32 10.95 -10.83
C ASP A 144 8.82 11.04 -12.27
N MET A 145 7.49 11.05 -12.45
CA MET A 145 6.86 11.03 -13.77
C MET A 145 6.13 12.34 -14.05
N LYS A 146 6.37 12.91 -15.23
CA LYS A 146 5.62 14.09 -15.69
C LYS A 146 4.19 13.72 -16.12
N PRO A 147 3.30 14.71 -16.27
CA PRO A 147 1.95 14.47 -16.78
C PRO A 147 1.96 13.77 -18.14
N ASN A 148 1.17 12.70 -18.27
CA ASN A 148 1.03 11.90 -19.51
C ASN A 148 2.34 11.40 -20.09
N GLU A 149 3.38 11.26 -19.29
CA GLU A 149 4.69 10.82 -19.72
C GLU A 149 4.72 9.32 -19.98
N THR A 150 5.33 8.92 -21.07
CA THR A 150 5.83 7.54 -21.31
C THR A 150 7.34 7.61 -21.32
N ARG A 151 7.99 6.85 -20.45
CA ARG A 151 9.43 6.83 -20.26
C ARG A 151 9.99 5.45 -20.52
N THR A 152 11.09 5.39 -21.29
CA THR A 152 11.87 4.16 -21.45
C THR A 152 12.68 3.90 -20.17
N ILE A 153 12.63 2.67 -19.69
CA ILE A 153 13.45 2.15 -18.59
C ILE A 153 14.16 0.91 -19.09
N TYR A 154 15.45 0.82 -18.84
CA TYR A 154 16.22 -0.37 -19.14
C TYR A 154 16.47 -1.20 -17.89
N ILE A 155 16.28 -2.51 -18.01
CA ILE A 155 16.68 -3.49 -17.01
C ILE A 155 17.86 -4.26 -17.59
N TYR A 156 19.05 -3.93 -17.13
CA TYR A 156 20.27 -4.58 -17.56
C TYR A 156 20.44 -5.92 -16.86
N LEU A 157 20.87 -6.91 -17.64
CA LEU A 157 21.16 -8.26 -17.18
C LEU A 157 22.66 -8.40 -16.95
N GLY A 158 23.08 -8.16 -15.74
CA GLY A 158 24.49 -8.21 -15.37
C GLY A 158 24.66 -7.87 -13.88
N GLU A 159 25.56 -8.58 -13.24
CA GLU A 159 25.90 -8.31 -11.86
C GLU A 159 26.48 -6.91 -11.70
N ASN A 160 25.92 -6.13 -10.81
CA ASN A 160 26.40 -4.82 -10.47
C ASN A 160 26.60 -4.72 -8.96
N ILE A 161 27.83 -4.79 -8.52
CA ILE A 161 28.20 -4.66 -7.12
C ILE A 161 28.08 -3.21 -6.72
N ARG A 162 26.97 -2.89 -6.06
CA ARG A 162 26.73 -1.57 -5.50
C ARG A 162 26.60 -1.65 -3.99
N GLY A 163 26.82 -0.52 -3.34
CA GLY A 163 26.62 -0.42 -1.92
C GLY A 163 25.15 -0.63 -1.49
N TRP A 164 24.92 -0.59 -0.21
CA TRP A 164 23.61 -0.77 0.39
C TRP A 164 22.70 0.41 0.09
N ASN A 165 21.45 0.14 -0.26
CA ASN A 165 20.43 1.16 -0.33
C ASN A 165 20.03 1.59 1.10
N ARG A 166 19.89 2.90 1.31
CA ARG A 166 19.29 3.40 2.53
C ARG A 166 17.83 2.98 2.58
N HIS A 167 17.38 2.50 3.74
CA HIS A 167 15.99 2.20 3.97
C HIS A 167 15.20 3.48 4.23
N HIS A 168 14.09 3.61 3.52
CA HIS A 168 13.07 4.66 3.66
C HIS A 168 11.77 4.10 4.19
N THR A 169 11.66 2.78 4.29
CA THR A 169 10.55 2.07 4.89
C THR A 169 11.05 1.00 5.85
N HIS A 170 10.21 0.61 6.80
CA HIS A 170 10.50 -0.48 7.72
C HIS A 170 9.22 -1.14 8.18
N ALA A 171 9.26 -2.45 8.38
CA ALA A 171 8.21 -3.22 9.00
C ALA A 171 8.77 -4.07 10.13
N ASN A 172 8.04 -4.16 11.24
CA ASN A 172 8.46 -4.89 12.41
C ASN A 172 7.26 -5.48 13.17
N ILE A 173 7.51 -6.52 13.95
CA ILE A 173 6.54 -7.09 14.87
C ILE A 173 7.13 -7.03 16.26
N GLY A 174 6.57 -6.15 17.08
CA GLY A 174 6.98 -5.98 18.45
C GLY A 174 5.99 -6.58 19.44
N SER A 175 6.35 -6.56 20.69
CA SER A 175 5.50 -7.00 21.79
C SER A 175 5.43 -5.91 22.83
N TYR A 176 4.22 -5.45 23.12
CA TYR A 176 3.96 -4.55 24.24
C TYR A 176 3.19 -5.30 25.32
N CYS A 177 3.80 -5.48 26.47
CA CYS A 177 3.22 -6.24 27.55
C CYS A 177 2.69 -7.61 27.10
N ARG A 178 1.40 -7.70 26.79
CA ARG A 178 0.69 -8.92 26.38
C ARG A 178 0.23 -8.90 24.93
N HIS A 179 0.55 -7.81 24.20
CA HIS A 179 0.07 -7.62 22.85
C HIS A 179 1.22 -7.73 21.86
N ILE A 180 0.98 -8.46 20.80
CA ILE A 180 1.83 -8.43 19.62
C ILE A 180 1.32 -7.28 18.76
N MET A 181 2.22 -6.37 18.40
CA MET A 181 1.92 -5.19 17.63
C MET A 181 2.79 -5.13 16.38
N PRO A 182 2.22 -5.39 15.22
CA PRO A 182 2.91 -5.08 13.97
C PRO A 182 2.97 -3.56 13.79
N PHE A 183 4.12 -3.10 13.30
CA PHE A 183 4.40 -1.72 12.98
C PHE A 183 4.98 -1.65 11.57
N TRP A 184 4.50 -0.71 10.76
CA TRP A 184 5.05 -0.41 9.45
C TRP A 184 5.13 1.09 9.27
N GLU A 185 6.11 1.55 8.54
CA GLU A 185 6.43 2.96 8.48
C GLU A 185 7.13 3.37 7.20
N THR A 186 6.96 4.63 6.85
CA THR A 186 7.88 5.38 6.00
C THR A 186 8.73 6.30 6.87
N GLU A 187 9.67 7.02 6.29
CA GLU A 187 10.37 8.08 7.02
C GLU A 187 9.46 9.23 7.47
N GLU A 188 8.27 9.39 6.87
CA GLU A 188 7.34 10.50 7.12
C GLU A 188 6.30 10.17 8.20
N VAL A 189 5.82 8.94 8.25
CA VAL A 189 4.73 8.52 9.14
C VAL A 189 4.83 7.03 9.44
N GLY A 190 4.32 6.62 10.60
CA GLY A 190 4.21 5.22 10.98
C GLY A 190 2.79 4.81 11.31
N TRP A 191 2.52 3.53 11.22
CA TRP A 191 1.28 2.90 11.62
C TRP A 191 1.56 1.64 12.42
N LYS A 192 0.66 1.31 13.32
CA LYS A 192 0.70 0.07 14.09
C LYS A 192 -0.71 -0.49 14.27
N ILE A 193 -0.83 -1.77 14.53
CA ILE A 193 -2.09 -2.35 14.96
C ILE A 193 -2.18 -2.29 16.46
N TRP A 194 -3.27 -1.72 16.92
CA TRP A 194 -3.62 -1.72 18.31
C TRP A 194 -4.89 -2.53 18.51
N PHE A 195 -4.84 -3.58 19.33
CA PHE A 195 -5.95 -4.49 19.55
C PHE A 195 -6.54 -5.11 18.27
N ALA A 196 -5.70 -5.80 17.56
CA ALA A 196 -6.05 -6.75 16.53
C ALA A 196 -6.45 -6.18 15.17
N ASN A 197 -7.27 -5.15 15.09
CA ASN A 197 -7.82 -4.66 13.83
C ASN A 197 -7.67 -3.16 13.61
N SER A 198 -7.72 -2.37 14.67
CA SER A 198 -7.69 -0.92 14.53
C SER A 198 -6.26 -0.41 14.34
N VAL A 199 -6.07 0.38 13.31
CA VAL A 199 -4.79 1.02 13.01
C VAL A 199 -4.62 2.26 13.88
N ASP A 200 -3.48 2.37 14.48
CA ASP A 200 -3.00 3.53 15.18
C ASP A 200 -1.95 4.25 14.33
N ALA A 201 -1.79 5.55 14.49
CA ALA A 201 -0.88 6.36 13.70
C ALA A 201 0.19 7.04 14.56
N TYR A 202 1.40 7.07 14.01
CA TYR A 202 2.55 7.69 14.63
C TYR A 202 3.07 8.83 13.74
N GLY A 203 2.94 10.05 14.21
CA GLY A 203 3.45 11.25 13.54
C GLY A 203 4.95 11.41 13.79
N LYS A 204 5.70 11.84 12.79
CA LYS A 204 7.15 12.01 12.86
C LYS A 204 7.54 13.47 12.66
N ARG A 205 8.43 13.96 13.54
CA ARG A 205 9.01 15.32 13.45
C ARG A 205 10.25 15.38 12.56
N LYS A 206 10.83 14.25 12.26
CA LYS A 206 12.02 14.12 11.41
C LYS A 206 11.85 12.96 10.45
N PRO A 207 12.34 13.06 9.20
CA PRO A 207 12.32 11.94 8.27
C PRO A 207 13.25 10.83 8.78
N THR A 208 12.69 9.87 9.51
CA THR A 208 13.46 8.77 10.09
C THR A 208 12.60 7.52 10.32
N LEU A 209 13.27 6.37 10.42
CA LEU A 209 12.65 5.13 10.81
C LEU A 209 12.76 4.97 12.32
N VAL A 210 11.63 4.87 13.01
CA VAL A 210 11.56 4.87 14.47
C VAL A 210 11.34 3.50 15.08
N SER A 211 10.69 2.58 14.39
CA SER A 211 10.35 1.27 14.96
C SER A 211 11.58 0.44 15.37
N PRO A 212 12.72 0.45 14.67
CA PRO A 212 13.91 -0.24 15.14
C PRO A 212 14.41 0.30 16.49
N ILE A 213 14.24 1.60 16.71
CA ILE A 213 14.65 2.25 17.96
C ILE A 213 13.65 1.95 19.08
N LEU A 214 12.36 2.14 18.79
CA LEU A 214 11.30 1.97 19.78
C LEU A 214 11.23 0.54 20.32
N TYR A 215 11.40 -0.47 19.46
CA TYR A 215 11.36 -1.86 19.87
C TYR A 215 12.63 -2.37 20.57
N THR A 216 13.76 -1.74 20.32
CA THR A 216 15.04 -2.25 20.80
C THR A 216 15.68 -1.42 21.90
N GLN A 217 15.38 -0.14 22.01
CA GLN A 217 16.07 0.79 22.88
C GLN A 217 15.18 1.40 23.96
N ASN A 218 13.89 1.26 23.87
CA ASN A 218 12.99 1.80 24.88
C ASN A 218 12.86 0.85 26.06
N ILE A 219 13.30 1.32 27.22
CA ILE A 219 13.42 0.52 28.43
C ILE A 219 12.06 0.30 29.12
N ASP A 220 11.10 1.21 28.93
CA ASP A 220 9.80 1.13 29.59
C ASP A 220 8.78 0.28 28.84
N GLY A 221 9.14 -0.23 27.67
CA GLY A 221 8.27 -1.08 26.84
C GLY A 221 7.07 -0.36 26.23
N TYR A 222 6.92 0.93 26.50
CA TYR A 222 5.81 1.75 26.01
C TYR A 222 6.21 2.66 24.83
N GLY A 223 7.43 2.52 24.36
CA GLY A 223 8.02 3.42 23.38
C GLY A 223 7.27 3.57 22.08
N ILE A 224 6.46 2.57 21.72
CA ILE A 224 5.63 2.65 20.52
C ILE A 224 4.34 3.44 20.77
N ALA A 225 3.90 3.51 21.99
CA ALA A 225 2.68 4.20 22.38
C ALA A 225 2.94 5.60 22.91
N ASN A 226 4.17 5.85 23.35
CA ASN A 226 4.57 7.11 23.94
C ASN A 226 5.43 7.95 23.02
N LEU A 227 5.47 9.16 23.37
CA LEU A 227 6.07 10.27 22.74
C LEU A 227 7.58 10.25 22.93
N ASN A 228 8.31 10.16 21.88
CA ASN A 228 9.66 10.64 21.89
C ASN A 228 9.66 12.00 21.20
N HIS A 229 9.84 13.07 21.95
CA HIS A 229 9.80 14.44 21.43
C HIS A 229 10.74 14.67 20.25
N ASP A 230 11.84 13.95 20.18
CA ASP A 230 12.81 14.10 19.12
C ASP A 230 12.37 13.45 17.81
N TYR A 231 11.66 12.35 17.88
CA TYR A 231 11.29 11.56 16.71
C TYR A 231 9.86 11.79 16.27
N GLY A 232 8.93 11.95 17.21
CA GLY A 232 7.52 12.09 16.91
C GLY A 232 6.60 11.69 18.06
N SER A 233 5.37 11.34 17.74
CA SER A 233 4.32 11.06 18.71
C SER A 233 3.34 10.05 18.19
N ASP A 234 2.74 9.28 19.11
CA ASP A 234 1.45 8.64 18.90
C ASP A 234 0.39 9.74 18.76
N ILE A 235 -0.26 9.81 17.60
CA ILE A 235 -1.18 10.89 17.25
C ILE A 235 -2.63 10.43 17.07
N GLN A 236 -2.92 9.16 17.37
CA GLN A 236 -4.25 8.62 17.16
C GLN A 236 -4.75 7.85 18.36
N GLU A 237 -5.76 8.37 19.04
CA GLU A 237 -6.46 7.57 20.02
C GLU A 237 -7.33 6.53 19.33
N VAL A 238 -7.03 5.26 19.51
CA VAL A 238 -7.74 4.16 18.86
C VAL A 238 -9.00 3.80 19.63
N ALA A 239 -8.92 3.59 20.95
CA ALA A 239 -10.05 3.17 21.79
C ALA A 239 -10.99 2.18 21.07
N PRO A 240 -12.24 1.95 21.49
CA PRO A 240 -13.17 1.09 20.75
C PRO A 240 -13.70 1.79 19.47
N SER A 241 -12.85 2.02 18.49
CA SER A 241 -13.17 2.68 17.24
C SER A 241 -12.45 2.04 16.04
N PHE A 242 -12.61 2.62 14.86
CA PHE A 242 -11.83 2.23 13.68
C PHE A 242 -10.37 2.71 13.73
N GLY A 243 -10.02 3.64 14.64
CA GLY A 243 -8.70 4.26 14.63
C GLY A 243 -8.43 5.05 13.35
N ALA A 244 -7.20 5.04 12.88
CA ALA A 244 -6.86 5.60 11.57
C ALA A 244 -7.38 4.73 10.41
N SER A 245 -7.63 3.43 10.67
CA SER A 245 -8.25 2.51 9.72
C SER A 245 -8.68 1.22 10.42
N ALA A 246 -9.79 0.62 9.95
CA ALA A 246 -10.17 -0.75 10.25
C ALA A 246 -11.13 -1.29 9.19
N ILE A 247 -11.30 -2.62 9.18
CA ILE A 247 -12.31 -3.31 8.37
C ILE A 247 -13.53 -3.65 9.20
N CYS A 248 -14.68 -3.80 8.55
CA CYS A 248 -15.92 -4.24 9.16
C CYS A 248 -16.79 -5.01 8.15
N LEU A 249 -17.86 -5.61 8.68
CA LEU A 249 -18.94 -6.20 7.88
C LEU A 249 -20.27 -5.55 8.30
N PHE A 250 -21.10 -5.29 7.30
CA PHE A 250 -22.49 -4.90 7.43
C PHE A 250 -23.33 -6.16 7.26
N GLU A 251 -23.60 -6.85 8.36
CA GLU A 251 -24.29 -8.13 8.34
C GLU A 251 -25.82 -8.00 8.33
N PHE A 252 -26.32 -6.81 8.60
CA PHE A 252 -27.74 -6.51 8.68
C PHE A 252 -28.11 -5.49 7.59
N PRO A 253 -28.60 -5.93 6.43
CA PRO A 253 -28.91 -5.02 5.33
C PRO A 253 -29.93 -3.91 5.68
N ASP A 254 -30.81 -4.18 6.65
CA ASP A 254 -31.83 -3.26 7.11
C ASP A 254 -31.39 -2.36 8.27
N ASP A 255 -30.21 -2.58 8.83
CA ASP A 255 -29.61 -1.81 9.93
C ASP A 255 -28.13 -1.54 9.67
N LEU A 256 -27.86 -0.54 8.86
CA LEU A 256 -26.51 -0.16 8.47
C LEU A 256 -25.68 0.50 9.59
N ASP A 257 -26.29 0.83 10.72
CA ASP A 257 -25.56 1.32 11.89
C ASP A 257 -24.98 0.18 12.72
N SER A 258 -25.46 -1.05 12.47
CA SER A 258 -24.99 -2.26 13.12
C SER A 258 -23.89 -2.92 12.29
N ILE A 259 -22.68 -2.90 12.80
CA ILE A 259 -21.50 -3.48 12.14
C ILE A 259 -20.83 -4.54 13.00
N SER A 260 -20.19 -5.49 12.34
CA SER A 260 -19.29 -6.46 12.95
C SER A 260 -17.84 -6.13 12.62
N MET A 261 -17.02 -6.04 13.64
CA MET A 261 -15.56 -5.89 13.48
C MET A 261 -14.87 -7.18 13.95
N PRO A 262 -13.72 -7.56 13.37
CA PRO A 262 -13.04 -8.81 13.76
C PRO A 262 -12.77 -8.92 15.25
N ARG A 263 -12.64 -7.82 15.91
CA ARG A 263 -12.36 -7.71 17.36
C ARG A 263 -13.60 -7.76 18.23
N LYS A 264 -14.75 -7.40 17.68
CA LYS A 264 -15.99 -7.21 18.45
C LYS A 264 -17.13 -7.91 17.76
N THR A 265 -17.52 -9.03 18.32
CA THR A 265 -18.70 -9.72 17.86
C THR A 265 -19.92 -9.21 18.61
N PRO A 266 -21.03 -8.91 17.96
CA PRO A 266 -22.25 -8.44 18.62
C PRO A 266 -22.84 -9.45 19.60
N THR A 267 -22.60 -10.73 19.39
CA THR A 267 -23.23 -11.84 20.07
C THR A 267 -22.46 -12.39 21.25
N LYS A 268 -21.17 -12.16 21.31
CA LYS A 268 -20.35 -12.73 22.37
C LYS A 268 -19.85 -11.65 23.31
N GLN A 269 -19.91 -12.00 24.56
CA GLN A 269 -19.60 -11.21 25.73
C GLN A 269 -18.73 -10.00 25.43
N ARG A 270 -19.38 -8.90 25.46
CA ARG A 270 -18.66 -7.67 25.62
C ARG A 270 -17.73 -7.85 26.80
N LEU A 271 -16.46 -7.87 26.50
CA LEU A 271 -15.52 -7.36 27.45
C LEU A 271 -16.17 -6.12 28.02
N HIS A 272 -16.14 -5.97 29.34
CA HIS A 272 -16.67 -4.80 30.02
C HIS A 272 -16.37 -3.57 29.17
N PRO A 273 -17.34 -2.69 28.88
CA PRO A 273 -17.17 -1.58 27.96
C PRO A 273 -15.97 -0.68 28.30
N GLU A 274 -15.58 -0.66 29.57
CA GLU A 274 -14.47 0.12 30.10
C GLU A 274 -13.16 -0.63 30.09
N SER A 275 -13.15 -1.90 29.75
CA SER A 275 -11.94 -2.72 29.77
C SER A 275 -11.81 -3.55 28.50
N LEU A 276 -11.49 -2.88 27.43
CA LEU A 276 -10.91 -3.50 26.24
C LEU A 276 -9.64 -4.32 26.55
N TRP A 277 -9.16 -4.17 27.75
CA TRP A 277 -7.94 -4.67 28.32
C TRP A 277 -8.14 -5.86 29.25
N ASN A 278 -9.33 -6.43 29.32
CA ASN A 278 -9.56 -7.59 30.17
C ASN A 278 -8.67 -8.74 29.73
N ALA A 279 -7.51 -8.73 30.35
CA ALA A 279 -6.52 -9.74 30.25
C ALA A 279 -7.08 -11.07 30.73
N GLY A 280 -7.55 -11.91 29.91
CA GLY A 280 -8.09 -13.22 30.25
C GLY A 280 -9.27 -13.61 29.40
N GLN A 281 -9.82 -12.67 28.64
CA GLN A 281 -10.81 -13.01 27.63
C GLN A 281 -10.12 -13.18 26.28
N ILE A 282 -10.19 -14.37 25.77
CA ILE A 282 -9.77 -14.67 24.40
C ILE A 282 -10.89 -14.15 23.51
N SER A 283 -10.57 -13.17 22.65
CA SER A 283 -11.43 -12.83 21.54
C SER A 283 -11.67 -14.09 20.72
N ASP A 284 -12.86 -14.26 20.18
CA ASP A 284 -13.15 -15.37 19.29
C ASP A 284 -12.26 -15.30 18.04
N THR A 285 -12.01 -14.10 17.55
CA THR A 285 -11.06 -13.87 16.45
C THR A 285 -9.62 -14.00 16.96
N ARG A 286 -8.83 -14.74 16.23
CA ARG A 286 -7.40 -14.95 16.50
C ARG A 286 -6.58 -14.34 15.40
N TYR A 287 -5.38 -13.90 15.74
CA TYR A 287 -4.51 -13.17 14.82
C TYR A 287 -3.14 -13.79 14.74
N ALA A 288 -2.62 -13.84 13.53
CA ALA A 288 -1.21 -14.06 13.26
C ALA A 288 -0.67 -12.89 12.44
N TYR A 289 0.57 -12.53 12.67
CA TYR A 289 1.23 -11.39 12.03
C TYR A 289 2.55 -11.83 11.42
N ASP A 290 2.82 -11.32 10.21
CA ASP A 290 4.06 -11.56 9.51
C ASP A 290 4.60 -10.28 8.90
N VAL A 291 5.91 -10.15 8.85
CA VAL A 291 6.60 -9.21 7.96
C VAL A 291 6.81 -9.92 6.62
N ILE A 292 6.09 -9.47 5.60
CA ILE A 292 6.21 -10.04 4.25
C ILE A 292 7.39 -9.42 3.52
N VAL A 293 7.46 -8.09 3.52
CA VAL A 293 8.55 -7.32 2.90
C VAL A 293 9.09 -6.34 3.93
N ASN A 294 10.42 -6.24 4.01
CA ASN A 294 11.11 -5.20 4.79
C ASN A 294 12.23 -4.63 3.94
N GLY A 295 11.85 -3.97 2.86
CA GLY A 295 12.78 -3.44 1.87
C GLY A 295 13.08 -1.95 2.04
N PRO A 296 14.05 -1.44 1.28
CA PRO A 296 14.42 -0.02 1.35
C PRO A 296 13.36 0.94 0.83
N LEU A 297 12.51 0.50 -0.10
CA LEU A 297 11.57 1.36 -0.82
C LEU A 297 10.11 1.05 -0.50
N ARG A 298 9.81 -0.19 -0.12
CA ARG A 298 8.50 -0.56 0.43
C ARG A 298 8.65 -1.62 1.51
N SER A 299 7.71 -1.61 2.45
CA SER A 299 7.62 -2.62 3.51
C SER A 299 6.18 -3.04 3.71
N THR A 300 5.96 -4.34 3.91
CA THR A 300 4.62 -4.93 4.00
C THR A 300 4.50 -5.84 5.21
N ILE A 301 3.43 -5.64 5.99
CA ILE A 301 3.01 -6.61 7.01
C ILE A 301 1.76 -7.35 6.52
N ARG A 302 1.59 -8.58 7.01
CA ARG A 302 0.36 -9.35 6.87
C ARG A 302 -0.28 -9.56 8.23
N ILE A 303 -1.59 -9.38 8.29
CA ILE A 303 -2.46 -9.75 9.39
C ILE A 303 -3.35 -10.87 8.90
N LYS A 304 -3.32 -12.01 9.55
CA LYS A 304 -4.26 -13.10 9.32
C LYS A 304 -5.27 -13.13 10.46
N GLY A 305 -6.53 -12.83 10.16
CA GLY A 305 -7.65 -12.96 11.08
C GLY A 305 -8.34 -14.31 10.88
N MET A 306 -8.43 -15.08 11.95
CA MET A 306 -8.97 -16.43 11.93
C MET A 306 -10.10 -16.57 12.93
N ASN A 307 -11.02 -17.47 12.66
CA ASN A 307 -12.12 -17.79 13.59
C ASN A 307 -12.96 -16.55 13.97
N TRP A 308 -13.23 -15.71 13.00
CA TRP A 308 -14.13 -14.57 13.20
C TRP A 308 -15.59 -15.05 13.05
N ASP A 309 -16.12 -15.58 14.14
CA ASP A 309 -17.51 -16.01 14.25
C ASP A 309 -18.34 -14.89 14.88
N THR A 310 -19.20 -14.28 14.09
CA THR A 310 -20.08 -13.20 14.53
C THR A 310 -21.39 -13.71 15.12
N GLY A 311 -21.68 -14.99 14.97
CA GLY A 311 -23.01 -15.58 15.20
C GLY A 311 -23.96 -15.43 14.01
N ASN A 312 -23.66 -14.50 13.08
CA ASN A 312 -24.41 -14.27 11.84
C ASN A 312 -23.61 -14.71 10.60
N GLY A 313 -22.42 -15.21 10.82
CA GLY A 313 -21.54 -15.69 9.78
C GLY A 313 -20.18 -16.09 10.32
N TYR A 314 -19.40 -16.77 9.51
CA TYR A 314 -18.05 -17.20 9.81
C TYR A 314 -17.09 -16.69 8.75
N TYR A 315 -16.02 -16.03 9.19
CA TYR A 315 -15.09 -15.34 8.32
C TYR A 315 -13.64 -15.56 8.71
N GLU A 316 -12.78 -15.61 7.71
CA GLU A 316 -11.33 -15.53 7.87
C GLU A 316 -10.78 -14.61 6.78
N TYR A 317 -9.71 -13.88 7.09
CA TYR A 317 -9.14 -12.93 6.14
C TYR A 317 -7.64 -12.81 6.28
N GLU A 318 -7.01 -12.37 5.22
CA GLU A 318 -5.66 -11.84 5.18
C GLU A 318 -5.71 -10.37 4.77
N GLN A 319 -5.04 -9.55 5.55
CA GLN A 319 -4.94 -8.12 5.28
C GLN A 319 -3.48 -7.71 5.25
N TYR A 320 -3.10 -7.09 4.16
CA TYR A 320 -1.75 -6.60 3.93
C TYR A 320 -1.73 -5.09 4.04
N TYR A 321 -0.79 -4.53 4.78
CA TYR A 321 -0.52 -3.11 4.80
C TYR A 321 0.88 -2.86 4.23
N THR A 322 0.95 -2.06 3.17
CA THR A 322 2.19 -1.74 2.47
C THR A 322 2.48 -0.25 2.55
N ALA A 323 3.60 0.10 3.17
CA ALA A 323 4.16 1.45 3.20
C ALA A 323 5.13 1.63 2.03
N TYR A 324 5.13 2.81 1.42
CA TYR A 324 5.98 3.17 0.29
C TYR A 324 6.88 4.35 0.66
N ALA A 325 8.14 4.28 0.32
CA ALA A 325 9.12 5.34 0.58
C ALA A 325 8.63 6.72 0.12
N HIS A 326 8.92 7.75 0.90
CA HIS A 326 8.59 9.14 0.61
C HIS A 326 7.10 9.51 0.61
N GLN A 327 6.22 8.58 1.03
CA GLN A 327 4.77 8.76 1.02
C GLN A 327 4.18 8.90 2.42
N ASN A 328 3.08 9.64 2.52
CA ASN A 328 2.27 9.78 3.73
C ASN A 328 1.04 8.84 3.72
N TYR A 329 1.11 7.75 2.98
CA TYR A 329 0.08 6.73 2.93
C TYR A 329 0.65 5.32 3.04
N CYS A 330 -0.23 4.41 3.42
CA CYS A 330 -0.07 2.98 3.16
C CYS A 330 -1.28 2.44 2.39
N ILE A 331 -1.09 1.35 1.65
CA ILE A 331 -2.17 0.64 0.97
C ILE A 331 -2.53 -0.58 1.80
N SER A 332 -3.81 -0.75 2.05
CA SER A 332 -4.40 -1.94 2.65
C SER A 332 -5.06 -2.79 1.58
N LYS A 333 -4.63 -4.05 1.45
CA LYS A 333 -5.30 -5.06 0.63
C LYS A 333 -5.93 -6.09 1.54
N VAL A 334 -7.22 -6.30 1.41
CA VAL A 334 -8.02 -7.23 2.22
C VAL A 334 -8.50 -8.37 1.33
N HIS A 335 -8.25 -9.59 1.74
CA HIS A 335 -8.72 -10.79 1.08
C HIS A 335 -9.42 -11.71 2.09
N TYR A 336 -10.70 -11.96 1.90
CA TYR A 336 -11.43 -12.92 2.73
C TYR A 336 -11.20 -14.33 2.21
N THR A 337 -10.39 -15.09 2.92
CA THR A 337 -10.09 -16.50 2.61
C THR A 337 -11.27 -17.42 2.91
N THR A 338 -12.11 -17.01 3.87
CA THR A 338 -13.40 -17.64 4.17
C THR A 338 -14.46 -16.55 4.33
N PHE A 339 -15.54 -16.65 3.56
CA PHE A 339 -16.66 -15.72 3.62
C PHE A 339 -17.97 -16.51 3.59
N GLN A 340 -18.53 -16.79 4.78
CA GLN A 340 -19.71 -17.64 4.97
C GLN A 340 -20.78 -16.89 5.79
N PRO A 341 -21.48 -15.91 5.21
CA PRO A 341 -22.58 -15.23 5.87
C PRO A 341 -23.80 -16.15 6.00
N ASN A 342 -24.52 -16.05 7.10
CA ASN A 342 -25.80 -16.76 7.31
C ASN A 342 -26.96 -16.09 6.57
N SER A 343 -26.81 -14.84 6.18
CA SER A 343 -27.81 -14.07 5.42
C SER A 343 -27.23 -13.58 4.09
N SER A 344 -28.09 -13.37 3.11
CA SER A 344 -27.72 -12.71 1.87
C SER A 344 -27.60 -11.19 2.06
N GLY A 345 -26.73 -10.56 1.27
CA GLY A 345 -26.61 -9.10 1.27
C GLY A 345 -25.62 -8.53 2.29
N VAL A 346 -24.80 -9.37 2.93
CA VAL A 346 -23.68 -8.90 3.77
C VAL A 346 -22.70 -8.13 2.90
N LEU A 347 -22.36 -6.91 3.33
CA LEU A 347 -21.40 -6.04 2.65
C LEU A 347 -20.12 -5.92 3.46
N MET A 348 -19.01 -5.78 2.75
CA MET A 348 -17.71 -5.47 3.34
C MET A 348 -17.57 -3.96 3.53
N GLY A 349 -16.71 -3.55 4.47
CA GLY A 349 -16.45 -2.14 4.69
C GLY A 349 -15.06 -1.87 5.23
N CYS A 350 -14.64 -0.63 5.06
CA CYS A 350 -13.45 -0.06 5.68
C CYS A 350 -13.69 1.39 6.06
N GLY A 351 -13.00 1.87 7.08
CA GLY A 351 -13.24 3.24 7.53
C GLY A 351 -12.24 3.70 8.58
N MET A 352 -12.51 4.86 9.13
CA MET A 352 -11.71 5.50 10.16
C MET A 352 -12.57 6.16 11.24
N LYS A 353 -11.97 6.38 12.39
CA LYS A 353 -12.59 7.17 13.48
C LYS A 353 -12.74 8.62 13.03
N LYS A 354 -13.90 9.20 13.31
CA LYS A 354 -14.09 10.65 13.24
C LYS A 354 -13.12 11.34 14.20
N LYS A 355 -12.45 12.40 13.76
CA LYS A 355 -11.57 13.17 14.64
C LYS A 355 -12.38 13.82 15.76
N PRO A 356 -11.90 13.83 17.02
CA PRO A 356 -12.63 14.37 18.16
C PRO A 356 -13.05 15.84 17.99
N GLN A 357 -12.17 16.65 17.46
CA GLN A 357 -12.40 18.07 17.16
C GLN A 357 -12.41 18.31 15.64
N GLU A 358 -13.14 17.45 14.91
CA GLU A 358 -13.24 17.53 13.46
C GLU A 358 -13.80 18.90 13.05
N ASP A 359 -12.98 19.64 12.34
CA ASP A 359 -13.32 20.96 11.77
C ASP A 359 -13.18 20.98 10.23
N ASN A 360 -12.74 19.88 9.64
CA ASN A 360 -12.66 19.68 8.20
C ASN A 360 -13.04 18.24 7.86
N PHE A 361 -14.25 18.09 7.31
CA PHE A 361 -14.73 16.82 6.77
C PHE A 361 -15.04 16.98 5.28
N ILE A 362 -14.43 16.15 4.47
CA ILE A 362 -14.65 16.09 3.03
C ILE A 362 -15.00 14.65 2.67
N GLN A 363 -16.10 14.47 1.94
CA GLN A 363 -16.48 13.20 1.37
C GLN A 363 -16.77 13.39 -0.11
N LYS A 364 -16.06 12.66 -0.95
CA LYS A 364 -16.23 12.62 -2.40
C LYS A 364 -16.32 11.16 -2.85
N ASN A 365 -16.57 10.95 -4.16
CA ASN A 365 -16.55 9.59 -4.70
C ASN A 365 -15.22 8.90 -4.39
N GLY A 366 -15.30 7.78 -3.69
CA GLY A 366 -14.17 6.93 -3.41
C GLY A 366 -13.23 7.42 -2.30
N TYR A 367 -13.38 8.62 -1.74
CA TYR A 367 -12.54 9.01 -0.60
C TYR A 367 -13.23 9.93 0.40
N LEU A 368 -12.68 9.92 1.61
CA LEU A 368 -13.06 10.82 2.70
C LEU A 368 -11.83 11.35 3.44
N ILE A 369 -11.96 12.54 3.97
CA ILE A 369 -10.96 13.20 4.82
C ILE A 369 -11.66 13.58 6.12
N SER A 370 -11.04 13.31 7.25
CA SER A 370 -11.40 13.81 8.57
C SER A 370 -10.17 14.41 9.22
N SER A 371 -10.20 15.69 9.52
CA SER A 371 -9.07 16.37 10.15
C SER A 371 -9.53 17.47 11.12
N GLY A 372 -8.64 17.86 12.01
CA GLY A 372 -8.86 18.90 13.00
C GLY A 372 -7.75 18.96 14.03
N PRO A 373 -7.82 19.90 14.98
CA PRO A 373 -6.93 19.88 16.13
C PRO A 373 -7.23 18.67 17.02
N GLU A 374 -6.20 18.15 17.68
CA GLU A 374 -6.36 17.00 18.57
C GLU A 374 -5.40 17.08 19.75
N GLU A 375 -5.83 16.56 20.88
CA GLU A 375 -4.99 16.39 22.04
C GLU A 375 -4.17 15.10 21.91
N VAL A 376 -2.87 15.22 21.95
CA VAL A 376 -1.95 14.08 22.03
C VAL A 376 -1.32 14.01 23.42
N ARG A 377 -1.01 12.80 23.87
CA ARG A 377 -0.42 12.61 25.19
C ARG A 377 0.94 13.26 25.31
N ASP A 378 1.14 14.02 26.38
CA ASP A 378 2.46 14.46 26.79
C ASP A 378 3.19 13.31 27.55
N PRO A 379 4.28 12.76 27.02
CA PRO A 379 5.00 11.68 27.67
C PRO A 379 5.70 12.10 28.96
N GLU A 380 6.10 13.39 29.07
CA GLU A 380 6.76 13.89 30.27
C GLU A 380 5.75 14.08 31.41
N LYS A 381 4.46 14.06 31.09
CA LYS A 381 3.37 14.31 32.04
C LYS A 381 2.36 13.16 32.13
N ILE A 382 2.79 11.94 31.80
CA ILE A 382 1.92 10.75 31.81
C ILE A 382 1.12 10.62 33.12
N ASP A 383 1.77 10.83 34.25
CA ASP A 383 1.13 10.74 35.55
C ASP A 383 0.11 11.84 35.82
N GLN A 384 0.26 12.97 35.15
CA GLN A 384 -0.63 14.13 35.26
C GLN A 384 -1.73 14.14 34.20
N ARG A 385 -1.64 13.27 33.21
CA ARG A 385 -2.55 13.20 32.05
C ARG A 385 -2.71 14.51 31.30
N ASP A 386 -1.73 15.37 31.37
CA ASP A 386 -1.72 16.59 30.57
C ASP A 386 -1.48 16.22 29.10
N ASN A 387 -2.24 16.83 28.24
CA ASN A 387 -2.15 16.61 26.80
C ASN A 387 -1.57 17.84 26.12
N ILE A 388 -0.86 17.61 25.04
CA ILE A 388 -0.45 18.66 24.10
C ILE A 388 -1.50 18.75 23.03
N VAL A 389 -2.02 19.94 22.78
CA VAL A 389 -2.90 20.19 21.63
C VAL A 389 -2.04 20.44 20.40
N VAL A 390 -2.24 19.67 19.36
CA VAL A 390 -1.67 19.90 18.03
C VAL A 390 -2.73 20.54 17.13
N ASP A 391 -2.32 21.50 16.31
CA ASP A 391 -3.23 22.32 15.52
C ASP A 391 -3.93 21.54 14.41
N PHE A 392 -3.31 20.45 13.95
CA PHE A 392 -3.83 19.66 12.86
C PHE A 392 -3.36 18.22 12.93
N ILE A 393 -4.31 17.30 12.87
CA ILE A 393 -4.10 15.89 12.55
C ILE A 393 -5.08 15.50 11.44
N GLY A 394 -4.56 15.03 10.32
CA GLY A 394 -5.31 14.58 9.16
C GLY A 394 -5.31 13.07 9.03
N GLY A 395 -6.48 12.51 8.75
CA GLY A 395 -6.67 11.14 8.31
C GLY A 395 -7.52 11.11 7.05
N ALA A 396 -7.25 10.16 6.16
CA ALA A 396 -8.09 9.93 4.99
C ALA A 396 -8.12 8.44 4.61
N ILE A 397 -9.26 8.02 4.06
CA ILE A 397 -9.45 6.71 3.43
C ILE A 397 -9.81 6.95 1.97
N ILE A 398 -9.10 6.26 1.07
CA ILE A 398 -9.37 6.26 -0.37
C ILE A 398 -9.64 4.83 -0.80
N VAL A 399 -10.79 4.57 -1.38
CA VAL A 399 -11.18 3.28 -1.94
C VAL A 399 -11.21 3.38 -3.45
N LYS A 400 -10.70 2.39 -4.17
CA LYS A 400 -10.79 2.36 -5.64
C LYS A 400 -12.26 2.37 -6.11
N GLU A 401 -12.56 3.14 -7.13
CA GLU A 401 -13.90 3.27 -7.69
C GLU A 401 -14.48 1.94 -8.20
N GLU A 402 -13.63 1.01 -8.61
CA GLU A 402 -14.04 -0.34 -9.03
C GLU A 402 -14.79 -1.12 -7.94
N TYR A 403 -14.52 -0.84 -6.66
CA TYR A 403 -15.21 -1.44 -5.51
C TYR A 403 -16.49 -0.70 -5.12
N LYS A 404 -16.93 0.28 -5.90
CA LYS A 404 -18.19 1.02 -5.73
C LYS A 404 -18.41 1.52 -4.30
N PRO A 405 -17.50 2.31 -3.74
CA PRO A 405 -17.59 2.75 -2.35
C PRO A 405 -18.82 3.61 -2.11
N GLU A 406 -19.59 3.24 -1.07
CA GLU A 406 -20.73 3.99 -0.60
C GLU A 406 -20.50 4.43 0.84
N TYR A 407 -20.58 5.73 1.10
CA TYR A 407 -20.33 6.31 2.40
C TYR A 407 -21.43 6.00 3.40
N GLN A 408 -21.05 5.67 4.65
CA GLN A 408 -21.90 5.48 5.80
C GLN A 408 -21.24 6.09 7.05
N TYR A 409 -21.99 6.91 7.81
CA TYR A 409 -21.57 7.33 9.14
C TYR A 409 -22.05 6.33 10.18
N ILE A 410 -21.15 5.85 11.02
CA ILE A 410 -21.44 4.92 12.12
C ILE A 410 -21.29 5.66 13.44
N PRO A 411 -22.38 5.93 14.18
CA PRO A 411 -22.32 6.70 15.44
C PRO A 411 -21.66 5.93 16.58
N ALA A 412 -21.68 4.60 16.52
CA ALA A 412 -21.06 3.76 17.54
C ALA A 412 -19.55 4.00 17.64
N TYR A 413 -18.98 3.70 18.81
CA TYR A 413 -17.53 3.79 19.04
C TYR A 413 -16.94 5.18 18.77
N THR A 414 -17.55 6.22 19.30
CA THR A 414 -17.13 7.63 19.20
C THR A 414 -17.36 8.30 17.85
N GLY A 415 -18.07 7.63 16.95
CA GLY A 415 -18.32 8.10 15.58
C GLY A 415 -17.22 7.68 14.58
N ASN A 416 -17.67 7.19 13.44
CA ASN A 416 -16.74 6.71 12.42
C ASN A 416 -17.27 7.02 11.02
N HIS A 417 -16.37 7.30 10.13
CA HIS A 417 -16.60 7.45 8.69
C HIS A 417 -16.22 6.16 8.00
N VAL A 418 -17.13 5.52 7.30
CA VAL A 418 -16.95 4.19 6.74
C VAL A 418 -17.41 4.17 5.29
N PHE A 419 -16.71 3.43 4.44
CA PHE A 419 -17.20 3.01 3.14
C PHE A 419 -17.67 1.56 3.18
N ARG A 420 -18.86 1.34 2.65
CA ARG A 420 -19.31 0.02 2.20
C ARG A 420 -18.70 -0.24 0.85
N VAL A 421 -18.22 -1.45 0.61
CA VAL A 421 -17.52 -1.81 -0.62
C VAL A 421 -18.06 -3.10 -1.23
N THR A 422 -18.03 -3.16 -2.55
CA THR A 422 -18.28 -4.39 -3.32
C THR A 422 -16.93 -4.96 -3.72
N PRO A 423 -16.47 -6.05 -3.12
CA PRO A 423 -15.19 -6.66 -3.45
C PRO A 423 -15.19 -7.26 -4.87
N ASP A 424 -14.02 -7.65 -5.35
CA ASP A 424 -13.91 -8.44 -6.56
C ASP A 424 -14.48 -9.87 -6.38
N LYS A 425 -14.41 -10.65 -7.45
CA LYS A 425 -14.92 -12.05 -7.46
C LYS A 425 -14.22 -12.98 -6.45
N ASP A 426 -13.01 -12.60 -6.00
CA ASP A 426 -12.19 -13.36 -5.07
C ASP A 426 -12.32 -12.82 -3.64
N ASN A 427 -13.36 -12.03 -3.35
CA ASN A 427 -13.60 -11.35 -2.08
C ASN A 427 -12.42 -10.47 -1.63
N THR A 428 -11.80 -9.80 -2.58
CA THR A 428 -10.66 -8.92 -2.35
C THR A 428 -11.03 -7.48 -2.65
N TYR A 429 -10.52 -6.55 -1.85
CA TYR A 429 -10.56 -5.11 -2.13
C TYR A 429 -9.34 -4.41 -1.56
N GLU A 430 -9.07 -3.22 -2.11
CA GLU A 430 -7.94 -2.39 -1.69
C GLU A 430 -8.41 -0.98 -1.35
N TYR A 431 -7.76 -0.41 -0.34
CA TYR A 431 -7.94 0.99 0.02
C TYR A 431 -6.64 1.59 0.53
N MET A 432 -6.54 2.91 0.44
CA MET A 432 -5.38 3.66 0.90
C MET A 432 -5.72 4.39 2.20
N VAL A 433 -4.77 4.43 3.11
CA VAL A 433 -4.84 5.15 4.39
C VAL A 433 -3.80 6.25 4.38
N CYS A 434 -4.23 7.52 4.43
CA CYS A 434 -3.34 8.67 4.48
C CYS A 434 -3.33 9.27 5.89
N THR A 435 -2.16 9.73 6.34
CA THR A 435 -1.99 10.36 7.65
C THR A 435 -0.99 11.50 7.57
N ALA A 436 -1.30 12.60 8.26
CA ALA A 436 -0.42 13.75 8.41
C ALA A 436 -0.71 14.51 9.73
N TRP A 437 0.19 15.40 10.14
CA TRP A 437 0.00 16.23 11.31
C TRP A 437 0.82 17.52 11.22
N SER A 438 0.44 18.55 12.02
CA SER A 438 1.06 19.87 11.97
C SER A 438 2.53 19.92 12.35
N GLU A 439 3.01 18.96 13.13
CA GLU A 439 4.42 18.89 13.51
C GLU A 439 5.27 17.97 12.62
N GLY A 440 4.69 17.53 11.49
CA GLY A 440 5.39 16.74 10.50
C GLY A 440 6.36 17.54 9.64
N THR A 441 7.06 16.85 8.75
CA THR A 441 7.98 17.48 7.78
C THR A 441 7.30 17.84 6.46
N LYS A 442 6.14 17.26 6.20
CA LYS A 442 5.30 17.46 5.01
C LYS A 442 3.83 17.45 5.42
N LEU A 443 2.99 18.09 4.63
CA LEU A 443 1.53 18.09 4.82
C LEU A 443 1.16 18.59 6.22
N THR A 444 1.69 19.75 6.58
CA THR A 444 1.61 20.30 7.93
C THR A 444 0.31 21.08 8.22
N ASN A 445 -0.56 21.18 7.23
CA ASN A 445 -1.84 21.86 7.34
C ASN A 445 -2.93 21.19 6.49
N LYS A 446 -4.18 21.62 6.70
CA LYS A 446 -5.37 21.05 6.05
C LYS A 446 -5.34 21.19 4.54
N GLU A 447 -4.90 22.33 4.03
CA GLU A 447 -4.89 22.63 2.62
C GLU A 447 -3.93 21.73 1.86
N GLU A 448 -2.71 21.58 2.35
CA GLU A 448 -1.71 20.68 1.80
C GLU A 448 -2.19 19.22 1.85
N PHE A 449 -2.80 18.83 2.96
CA PHE A 449 -3.31 17.46 3.14
C PHE A 449 -4.49 17.17 2.21
N ASN A 450 -5.44 18.11 2.09
CA ASN A 450 -6.56 17.95 1.17
C ASN A 450 -6.11 17.83 -0.29
N GLN A 451 -5.16 18.66 -0.73
CA GLN A 451 -4.59 18.58 -2.07
C GLN A 451 -3.82 17.26 -2.30
N TYR A 452 -3.12 16.80 -1.28
CA TYR A 452 -2.43 15.51 -1.33
C TYR A 452 -3.42 14.36 -1.52
N VAL A 453 -4.49 14.31 -0.72
CA VAL A 453 -5.52 13.27 -0.81
C VAL A 453 -6.26 13.32 -2.14
N ASP A 454 -6.62 14.51 -2.63
CA ASP A 454 -7.22 14.69 -3.97
C ASP A 454 -6.33 14.07 -5.07
N ARG A 455 -5.02 14.34 -5.01
CA ARG A 455 -4.04 13.77 -5.94
C ARG A 455 -3.94 12.24 -5.79
N MET A 456 -3.81 11.75 -4.56
CA MET A 456 -3.70 10.31 -4.29
C MET A 456 -4.93 9.53 -4.74
N ALA A 457 -6.13 10.12 -4.64
CA ALA A 457 -7.36 9.50 -5.14
C ALA A 457 -7.32 9.30 -6.67
N ILE A 458 -6.80 10.28 -7.40
CA ILE A 458 -6.61 10.15 -8.85
C ILE A 458 -5.53 9.09 -9.16
N GLU A 459 -4.38 9.15 -8.49
CA GLU A 459 -3.27 8.24 -8.73
C GLU A 459 -3.62 6.79 -8.40
N PHE A 460 -4.36 6.56 -7.31
CA PHE A 460 -4.76 5.21 -6.88
C PHE A 460 -5.74 4.55 -7.85
N ASN A 461 -6.62 5.34 -8.48
CA ASN A 461 -7.54 4.85 -9.50
C ASN A 461 -6.90 4.75 -10.89
N ASN A 462 -5.72 5.36 -11.10
CA ASN A 462 -5.01 5.35 -12.38
C ASN A 462 -3.54 4.96 -12.16
N PRO A 463 -3.26 3.69 -11.84
CA PRO A 463 -1.91 3.25 -11.55
C PRO A 463 -0.98 3.43 -12.77
N ILE A 464 0.32 3.52 -12.50
CA ILE A 464 1.33 3.45 -13.55
C ILE A 464 1.17 2.14 -14.32
N THR A 465 1.29 2.24 -15.62
CA THR A 465 1.30 1.06 -16.50
C THR A 465 2.69 0.84 -17.08
N TYR A 466 2.99 -0.38 -17.45
CA TYR A 466 4.24 -0.73 -18.11
C TYR A 466 4.02 -1.73 -19.23
N LYS A 467 4.94 -1.71 -20.17
CA LYS A 467 4.95 -2.62 -21.31
C LYS A 467 6.38 -3.04 -21.63
N PHE A 468 6.61 -4.34 -21.74
CA PHE A 468 7.84 -4.88 -22.29
C PHE A 468 7.90 -4.59 -23.80
N ILE A 469 9.02 -4.09 -24.27
CA ILE A 469 9.24 -3.73 -25.67
C ILE A 469 10.12 -4.77 -26.35
N GLN A 470 11.34 -4.97 -25.85
CA GLN A 470 12.30 -5.87 -26.47
C GLN A 470 13.46 -6.25 -25.56
N LEU A 471 14.16 -7.32 -25.92
CA LEU A 471 15.47 -7.68 -25.41
C LEU A 471 16.53 -7.21 -26.40
N GLN A 472 17.50 -6.46 -25.92
CA GLN A 472 18.63 -5.96 -26.71
C GLN A 472 19.91 -6.66 -26.27
N SER A 473 20.76 -6.99 -27.23
CA SER A 473 22.12 -7.51 -27.02
C SER A 473 23.15 -6.55 -27.62
N LYS A 474 24.31 -6.44 -26.95
CA LYS A 474 25.39 -5.53 -27.34
C LYS A 474 26.14 -6.07 -28.51
#